data_9468f2edec8ff01125c4d7ad1200a11a
#
_entry.id   9468f2edec8ff01125c4d7ad1200a11a
#
_cell.length_a   1.000
_cell.length_b   1.000
_cell.length_c   1.000
_cell.angle_alpha   90.00
_cell.angle_beta   90.00
_cell.angle_gamma   90.00
#
_symmetry.space_group_name_H-M   'P 1'
#
loop_
_entity.id
_entity.type
_entity.pdbx_description
1 polymer ?
#
loop_
_entity_poly.entity_id
_entity_poly.type
_entity_poly.pdbx_seq_one_letter_code
_entity_poly.pdbx_strand_id
1 'polypeptide(L)'
;TKKIQEDDANANITDGDRWNDIGDYEIGQTVPYKYTSNVPDINGYDTYYYAWHDVMSDALTFNKNSVKIEISGTVDGKAKTYTLSNTEFAVKEKPGNGDTFMIAVADLKAIVDREFDAVDNRKENTYGQTVTVTYNATLNDKAAENTGRPGFENDVRLEFSNDADSEGEGKTGYTPWDTVVCFTYRLNPIKTNDHDKVLDGAKFRLYSDAECKNEVYVKTGQDGY
;
A
#
# COMPACT_ATOMS: atom_id res chain seq x y z
N THR A 1 0.99 -10.54 1.18
CA THR A 1 0.94 -9.62 2.35
C THR A 1 0.85 -8.18 1.90
N LYS A 2 0.24 -7.32 2.73
CA LYS A 2 0.20 -5.87 2.57
C LYS A 2 1.00 -5.20 3.70
N LYS A 3 1.70 -4.13 3.36
CA LYS A 3 2.43 -3.31 4.34
C LYS A 3 2.27 -1.82 4.02
N ILE A 4 2.32 -1.00 5.06
CA ILE A 4 2.46 0.46 5.03
C ILE A 4 3.88 0.81 5.45
N GLN A 5 4.49 1.81 4.83
CA GLN A 5 5.81 2.27 5.26
C GLN A 5 5.65 3.26 6.42
N GLU A 6 6.44 3.10 7.47
CA GLU A 6 6.54 4.04 8.58
C GLU A 6 7.44 5.21 8.20
N ASP A 7 7.03 6.45 8.48
CA ASP A 7 7.81 7.63 8.13
C ASP A 7 8.82 8.06 9.23
N ASP A 8 8.62 7.64 10.49
CA ASP A 8 9.52 7.98 11.59
C ASP A 8 10.88 7.24 11.48
N ALA A 9 11.92 8.01 11.22
CA ALA A 9 13.29 7.51 11.16
C ALA A 9 13.85 7.00 12.52
N ASN A 10 13.19 7.35 13.62
CA ASN A 10 13.60 6.96 14.99
C ASN A 10 12.80 5.77 15.52
N ALA A 11 11.81 5.27 14.80
CA ALA A 11 11.11 4.06 15.19
C ALA A 11 12.13 2.90 15.30
N ASN A 12 12.05 2.13 16.41
CA ASN A 12 12.87 0.93 16.63
C ASN A 12 12.41 -0.21 15.70
N ILE A 13 12.56 0.00 14.40
CA ILE A 13 12.15 -0.95 13.36
C ILE A 13 13.34 -1.85 13.07
N THR A 14 13.12 -3.15 13.22
CA THR A 14 14.18 -4.17 13.16
C THR A 14 14.47 -4.69 11.76
N ASP A 15 13.64 -4.38 10.76
CA ASP A 15 13.77 -4.90 9.39
C ASP A 15 14.44 -3.93 8.39
N GLY A 16 14.83 -2.74 8.83
CA GLY A 16 15.67 -1.80 8.07
C GLY A 16 14.94 -1.04 6.95
N ASP A 17 13.75 -1.46 6.50
CA ASP A 17 13.00 -0.83 5.41
C ASP A 17 11.69 -0.14 5.86
N ARG A 18 11.36 -0.22 7.15
CA ARG A 18 10.21 0.44 7.80
C ARG A 18 8.83 0.01 7.27
N TRP A 19 8.71 -1.20 6.73
CA TRP A 19 7.43 -1.74 6.27
C TRP A 19 6.70 -2.50 7.38
N ASN A 20 5.55 -1.98 7.82
CA ASN A 20 4.77 -2.45 8.96
C ASN A 20 3.29 -2.70 8.62
N ASP A 21 2.50 -3.10 9.62
CA ASP A 21 1.05 -3.20 9.52
C ASP A 21 0.37 -1.88 9.94
N ILE A 22 1.12 -0.99 10.58
CA ILE A 22 0.66 0.33 11.03
C ILE A 22 1.72 1.38 10.68
N GLY A 23 1.25 2.58 10.34
CA GLY A 23 2.09 3.77 10.17
C GLY A 23 1.31 5.03 10.55
N ASP A 24 1.99 6.06 11.04
CA ASP A 24 1.35 7.35 11.29
C ASP A 24 1.86 8.43 10.36
N TYR A 25 0.93 9.30 9.97
CA TYR A 25 1.17 10.34 8.97
C TYR A 25 0.41 11.61 9.29
N GLU A 26 0.95 12.73 8.85
CA GLU A 26 0.26 14.02 8.87
C GLU A 26 -0.71 14.14 7.68
N ILE A 27 -1.79 14.89 7.85
CA ILE A 27 -2.72 15.20 6.76
C ILE A 27 -1.97 15.94 5.65
N GLY A 28 -2.15 15.45 4.41
CA GLY A 28 -1.45 15.95 3.23
C GLY A 28 -0.18 15.19 2.87
N GLN A 29 0.34 14.36 3.76
CA GLN A 29 1.51 13.51 3.47
C GLN A 29 1.16 12.36 2.53
N THR A 30 2.20 11.91 1.83
CA THR A 30 2.17 10.72 0.97
C THR A 30 2.45 9.49 1.80
N VAL A 31 1.54 8.53 1.73
CA VAL A 31 1.58 7.26 2.45
C VAL A 31 1.94 6.14 1.47
N PRO A 32 3.14 5.55 1.55
CA PRO A 32 3.54 4.43 0.69
C PRO A 32 2.95 3.10 1.18
N TYR A 33 2.52 2.27 0.22
CA TYR A 33 2.02 0.91 0.44
C TYR A 33 2.77 -0.09 -0.42
N LYS A 34 2.85 -1.34 0.07
CA LYS A 34 3.48 -2.46 -0.62
C LYS A 34 2.64 -3.73 -0.49
N TYR A 35 2.38 -4.41 -1.60
CA TYR A 35 1.94 -5.81 -1.60
C TYR A 35 3.11 -6.72 -1.95
N THR A 36 3.15 -7.89 -1.34
CA THR A 36 4.10 -8.94 -1.67
C THR A 36 3.36 -10.27 -1.77
N SER A 37 3.56 -10.96 -2.88
CA SER A 37 3.03 -12.30 -3.14
C SER A 37 4.05 -13.10 -3.95
N ASN A 38 3.81 -14.38 -4.14
CA ASN A 38 4.64 -15.23 -4.96
C ASN A 38 3.83 -15.77 -6.13
N VAL A 39 4.48 -15.94 -7.27
CA VAL A 39 3.92 -16.69 -8.40
C VAL A 39 3.71 -18.13 -7.94
N PRO A 40 2.46 -18.64 -7.93
CA PRO A 40 2.22 -20.05 -7.57
C PRO A 40 2.75 -20.99 -8.66
N ASP A 41 2.68 -22.27 -8.43
CA ASP A 41 2.88 -23.25 -9.50
C ASP A 41 1.70 -23.14 -10.50
N ILE A 42 1.99 -22.60 -11.67
CA ILE A 42 1.04 -22.36 -12.75
C ILE A 42 1.32 -23.26 -13.98
N ASN A 43 2.05 -24.35 -13.78
CA ASN A 43 2.12 -25.42 -14.77
C ASN A 43 0.73 -25.94 -15.13
N GLY A 44 0.45 -26.14 -16.40
CA GLY A 44 -0.86 -26.57 -16.89
C GLY A 44 -1.86 -25.45 -17.17
N TYR A 45 -1.55 -24.18 -16.84
CA TYR A 45 -2.34 -23.03 -17.29
C TYR A 45 -1.81 -22.51 -18.63
N ASP A 46 -2.70 -22.14 -19.54
CA ASP A 46 -2.33 -21.42 -20.77
C ASP A 46 -2.09 -19.95 -20.51
N THR A 47 -2.94 -19.33 -19.68
CA THR A 47 -2.84 -17.96 -19.20
C THR A 47 -3.08 -17.92 -17.70
N TYR A 48 -2.58 -16.91 -17.00
CA TYR A 48 -2.80 -16.77 -15.56
C TYR A 48 -3.16 -15.34 -15.17
N TYR A 49 -4.45 -15.13 -14.86
CA TYR A 49 -4.96 -13.87 -14.36
C TYR A 49 -4.53 -13.62 -12.92
N TYR A 50 -4.11 -12.37 -12.62
CA TYR A 50 -3.60 -12.00 -11.30
C TYR A 50 -3.96 -10.55 -11.00
N ALA A 51 -4.80 -10.31 -10.00
CA ALA A 51 -5.28 -8.98 -9.69
C ALA A 51 -5.36 -8.71 -8.19
N TRP A 52 -5.05 -7.48 -7.81
CA TRP A 52 -5.19 -6.97 -6.45
C TRP A 52 -6.41 -6.06 -6.37
N HIS A 53 -7.30 -6.38 -5.45
CA HIS A 53 -8.48 -5.62 -5.11
C HIS A 53 -8.20 -4.87 -3.81
N ASP A 54 -8.38 -3.57 -3.83
CA ASP A 54 -8.04 -2.70 -2.71
C ASP A 54 -9.24 -1.87 -2.25
N VAL A 55 -9.47 -1.86 -0.95
CA VAL A 55 -10.51 -1.05 -0.29
C VAL A 55 -9.85 -0.12 0.71
N MET A 56 -9.86 1.16 0.41
CA MET A 56 -9.31 2.20 1.28
C MET A 56 -10.39 2.95 2.03
N SER A 57 -10.07 3.35 3.27
CA SER A 57 -10.80 4.42 3.95
C SER A 57 -10.89 5.68 3.08
N ASP A 58 -11.98 6.40 3.17
CA ASP A 58 -12.20 7.64 2.41
C ASP A 58 -11.29 8.81 2.86
N ALA A 59 -10.58 8.65 3.99
CA ALA A 59 -9.50 9.53 4.41
C ALA A 59 -8.20 9.33 3.61
N LEU A 60 -8.11 8.30 2.77
CA LEU A 60 -6.98 8.01 1.91
C LEU A 60 -7.36 8.25 0.45
N THR A 61 -6.54 9.01 -0.25
CA THR A 61 -6.72 9.30 -1.69
C THR A 61 -5.67 8.55 -2.49
N PHE A 62 -6.08 7.55 -3.26
CA PHE A 62 -5.20 6.73 -4.10
C PHE A 62 -4.53 7.56 -5.20
N ASN A 63 -3.22 7.35 -5.41
CA ASN A 63 -2.47 7.92 -6.53
C ASN A 63 -2.23 6.84 -7.60
N LYS A 64 -3.09 6.81 -8.60
CA LYS A 64 -3.03 5.85 -9.71
C LYS A 64 -1.68 5.82 -10.43
N ASN A 65 -1.05 6.97 -10.59
CA ASN A 65 0.20 7.10 -11.35
C ASN A 65 1.43 6.63 -10.57
N SER A 66 1.29 6.28 -9.30
CA SER A 66 2.37 5.79 -8.46
C SER A 66 2.53 4.27 -8.48
N VAL A 67 1.64 3.55 -9.14
CA VAL A 67 1.67 2.08 -9.17
C VAL A 67 2.90 1.59 -9.92
N LYS A 68 3.67 0.72 -9.27
CA LYS A 68 4.82 0.00 -9.83
C LYS A 68 4.71 -1.48 -9.48
N ILE A 69 4.95 -2.35 -10.45
CA ILE A 69 4.96 -3.81 -10.25
C ILE A 69 6.34 -4.33 -10.62
N GLU A 70 6.93 -5.12 -9.73
CA GLU A 70 8.21 -5.79 -9.93
C GLU A 70 8.06 -7.28 -9.68
N ILE A 71 8.70 -8.08 -10.53
CA ILE A 71 8.82 -9.52 -10.36
C ILE A 71 10.30 -9.81 -10.13
N SER A 72 10.63 -10.48 -9.03
CA SER A 72 12.00 -10.85 -8.68
C SER A 72 12.15 -12.36 -8.55
N GLY A 73 13.22 -12.87 -9.12
CA GLY A 73 13.54 -14.29 -9.13
C GLY A 73 14.99 -14.55 -9.47
N THR A 74 15.28 -15.74 -9.94
CA THR A 74 16.63 -16.17 -10.32
C THR A 74 16.61 -16.76 -11.72
N VAL A 75 17.57 -16.35 -12.56
CA VAL A 75 17.82 -16.91 -13.90
C VAL A 75 19.29 -17.33 -13.94
N ASP A 76 19.58 -18.56 -14.32
CA ASP A 76 20.94 -19.14 -14.36
C ASP A 76 21.73 -18.90 -13.05
N GLY A 77 21.06 -19.05 -11.91
CA GLY A 77 21.67 -18.85 -10.58
C GLY A 77 21.92 -17.37 -10.21
N LYS A 78 21.51 -16.41 -11.03
CA LYS A 78 21.69 -14.98 -10.77
C LYS A 78 20.34 -14.32 -10.46
N ALA A 79 20.33 -13.43 -9.47
CA ALA A 79 19.15 -12.63 -9.15
C ALA A 79 18.77 -11.74 -10.34
N LYS A 80 17.48 -11.71 -10.66
CA LYS A 80 16.88 -10.85 -11.68
C LYS A 80 15.63 -10.19 -11.11
N THR A 81 15.45 -8.91 -11.42
CA THR A 81 14.20 -8.18 -11.17
C THR A 81 13.72 -7.58 -12.49
N TYR A 82 12.46 -7.80 -12.79
CA TYR A 82 11.77 -7.23 -13.94
C TYR A 82 10.69 -6.26 -13.46
N THR A 83 10.70 -5.03 -13.98
CA THR A 83 9.64 -4.04 -13.72
C THR A 83 8.67 -4.07 -14.88
N LEU A 84 7.38 -4.29 -14.61
CA LEU A 84 6.34 -4.31 -15.63
C LEU A 84 6.19 -2.91 -16.27
N SER A 85 6.02 -2.89 -17.57
CA SER A 85 5.63 -1.70 -18.32
C SER A 85 4.15 -1.37 -18.10
N ASN A 86 3.76 -0.12 -18.36
CA ASN A 86 2.37 0.32 -18.22
C ASN A 86 1.37 -0.36 -19.18
N THR A 87 1.85 -1.17 -20.12
CA THR A 87 1.02 -1.96 -21.03
C THR A 87 0.80 -3.40 -20.55
N GLU A 88 1.51 -3.83 -19.51
CA GLU A 88 1.45 -5.20 -18.98
C GLU A 88 0.52 -5.33 -17.78
N PHE A 89 0.03 -4.21 -17.26
CA PHE A 89 -0.99 -4.20 -16.21
C PHE A 89 -2.01 -3.08 -16.42
N ALA A 90 -3.15 -3.20 -15.80
CA ALA A 90 -4.20 -2.20 -15.82
C ALA A 90 -4.52 -1.74 -14.40
N VAL A 91 -4.78 -0.43 -14.22
CA VAL A 91 -5.28 0.13 -12.97
C VAL A 91 -6.68 0.69 -13.22
N LYS A 92 -7.67 0.15 -12.52
CA LYS A 92 -9.06 0.57 -12.59
C LYS A 92 -9.51 1.14 -11.26
N GLU A 93 -9.91 2.39 -11.25
CA GLU A 93 -10.51 3.03 -10.09
C GLU A 93 -12.01 2.75 -10.06
N LYS A 94 -12.54 2.47 -8.86
CA LYS A 94 -13.96 2.19 -8.61
C LYS A 94 -14.53 1.14 -9.57
N PRO A 95 -14.04 -0.10 -9.56
CA PRO A 95 -14.46 -1.13 -10.51
C PRO A 95 -15.93 -1.56 -10.37
N GLY A 96 -16.65 -1.11 -9.32
CA GLY A 96 -18.09 -1.31 -9.18
C GLY A 96 -18.49 -2.41 -8.19
N ASN A 97 -17.55 -3.10 -7.57
CA ASN A 97 -17.77 -4.19 -6.59
C ASN A 97 -17.50 -3.77 -5.14
N GLY A 98 -17.35 -2.48 -4.87
CA GLY A 98 -17.01 -1.92 -3.56
C GLY A 98 -15.52 -1.61 -3.39
N ASP A 99 -14.66 -2.03 -4.31
CA ASP A 99 -13.24 -1.70 -4.27
C ASP A 99 -13.00 -0.21 -4.56
N THR A 100 -12.01 0.36 -3.90
CA THR A 100 -11.51 1.69 -4.21
C THR A 100 -10.77 1.68 -5.54
N PHE A 101 -9.94 0.66 -5.77
CA PHE A 101 -9.28 0.41 -7.05
C PHE A 101 -8.92 -1.08 -7.19
N MET A 102 -8.58 -1.45 -8.42
CA MET A 102 -8.07 -2.76 -8.78
C MET A 102 -6.83 -2.60 -9.67
N ILE A 103 -5.81 -3.40 -9.42
CA ILE A 103 -4.63 -3.54 -10.28
C ILE A 103 -4.65 -4.94 -10.85
N ALA A 104 -4.60 -5.10 -12.17
CA ALA A 104 -4.72 -6.41 -12.82
C ALA A 104 -3.61 -6.65 -13.84
N VAL A 105 -3.04 -7.85 -13.80
CA VAL A 105 -2.17 -8.44 -14.80
C VAL A 105 -2.97 -9.54 -15.51
N ALA A 106 -3.28 -9.33 -16.78
CA ALA A 106 -4.15 -10.24 -17.53
C ALA A 106 -3.54 -11.63 -17.74
N ASP A 107 -2.22 -11.68 -17.93
CA ASP A 107 -1.47 -12.92 -18.10
C ASP A 107 -0.09 -12.82 -17.43
N LEU A 108 -0.07 -13.15 -16.15
CA LEU A 108 1.17 -13.20 -15.37
C LEU A 108 2.11 -14.29 -15.88
N LYS A 109 1.54 -15.42 -16.36
CA LYS A 109 2.32 -16.55 -16.86
C LYS A 109 3.20 -16.16 -18.04
N ALA A 110 2.65 -15.49 -19.04
CA ALA A 110 3.39 -15.06 -20.21
C ALA A 110 4.57 -14.12 -19.84
N ILE A 111 4.40 -13.26 -18.85
CA ILE A 111 5.45 -12.37 -18.35
C ILE A 111 6.56 -13.16 -17.66
N VAL A 112 6.20 -14.06 -16.74
CA VAL A 112 7.17 -14.85 -15.97
C VAL A 112 7.93 -15.81 -16.88
N ASP A 113 7.26 -16.50 -17.79
CA ASP A 113 7.88 -17.43 -18.74
C ASP A 113 8.89 -16.69 -19.63
N ARG A 114 8.54 -15.52 -20.12
CA ARG A 114 9.43 -14.69 -20.96
C ARG A 114 10.65 -14.16 -20.22
N GLU A 115 10.43 -13.64 -19.01
CA GLU A 115 11.47 -12.90 -18.29
C GLU A 115 12.38 -13.79 -17.45
N PHE A 116 11.91 -14.94 -16.99
CA PHE A 116 12.65 -15.78 -16.07
C PHE A 116 13.04 -17.13 -16.67
N ASP A 117 12.89 -17.28 -17.99
CA ASP A 117 13.14 -18.56 -18.69
C ASP A 117 12.47 -19.72 -17.94
N ALA A 118 11.24 -19.43 -17.42
CA ALA A 118 10.51 -20.39 -16.61
C ALA A 118 10.06 -21.61 -17.43
N VAL A 119 10.04 -21.48 -18.75
CA VAL A 119 9.80 -22.58 -19.69
C VAL A 119 11.08 -23.38 -19.83
N ASP A 120 11.18 -24.48 -19.10
CA ASP A 120 12.24 -25.46 -19.34
C ASP A 120 11.82 -26.41 -20.48
N ASN A 121 12.70 -26.63 -21.45
CA ASN A 121 12.58 -27.67 -22.49
C ASN A 121 12.44 -29.10 -21.90
N ARG A 122 12.46 -29.24 -20.58
CA ARG A 122 12.48 -30.52 -19.84
C ARG A 122 11.18 -30.88 -19.12
N LYS A 123 10.07 -30.21 -19.30
CA LYS A 123 8.74 -30.60 -18.83
C LYS A 123 8.11 -29.78 -17.70
N GLU A 124 8.84 -29.02 -16.90
CA GLU A 124 8.27 -28.25 -15.78
C GLU A 124 8.91 -26.88 -15.71
N ASN A 125 8.08 -25.86 -15.70
CA ASN A 125 8.51 -24.49 -15.51
C ASN A 125 8.79 -24.25 -14.03
N THR A 126 9.79 -23.43 -13.72
CA THR A 126 10.13 -23.08 -12.33
C THR A 126 9.46 -21.77 -11.95
N TYR A 127 8.41 -21.87 -11.14
CA TYR A 127 7.71 -20.73 -10.56
C TYR A 127 8.15 -20.48 -9.11
N GLY A 128 7.62 -19.44 -8.49
CA GLY A 128 7.98 -19.03 -7.13
C GLY A 128 8.58 -17.62 -7.05
N GLN A 129 8.67 -16.93 -8.20
CA GLN A 129 9.12 -15.53 -8.25
C GLN A 129 8.30 -14.67 -7.31
N THR A 130 8.94 -13.70 -6.67
CA THR A 130 8.26 -12.74 -5.81
C THR A 130 7.67 -11.61 -6.65
N VAL A 131 6.38 -11.36 -6.50
CA VAL A 131 5.68 -10.21 -7.09
C VAL A 131 5.51 -9.13 -6.03
N THR A 132 6.05 -7.95 -6.31
CA THR A 132 5.95 -6.78 -5.44
C THR A 132 5.21 -5.67 -6.16
N VAL A 133 4.14 -5.18 -5.56
CA VAL A 133 3.42 -3.97 -6.02
C VAL A 133 3.66 -2.87 -5.01
N THR A 134 4.09 -1.71 -5.48
CA THR A 134 4.17 -0.49 -4.67
C THR A 134 3.28 0.59 -5.25
N TYR A 135 2.68 1.38 -4.38
CA TYR A 135 1.89 2.55 -4.75
C TYR A 135 1.80 3.52 -3.56
N ASN A 136 1.28 4.71 -3.82
CA ASN A 136 1.09 5.73 -2.79
C ASN A 136 -0.38 6.14 -2.70
N ALA A 137 -0.79 6.55 -1.51
CA ALA A 137 -1.98 7.34 -1.28
C ALA A 137 -1.61 8.64 -0.55
N THR A 138 -2.53 9.58 -0.48
CA THR A 138 -2.40 10.80 0.33
C THR A 138 -3.40 10.73 1.47
N LEU A 139 -2.96 10.99 2.71
CA LEU A 139 -3.87 11.18 3.82
C LEU A 139 -4.57 12.55 3.64
N ASN A 140 -5.86 12.53 3.38
CA ASN A 140 -6.62 13.72 3.03
C ASN A 140 -7.30 14.40 4.23
N ASP A 141 -7.96 15.54 4.01
CA ASP A 141 -8.57 16.37 5.06
C ASP A 141 -9.65 15.63 5.88
N LYS A 142 -10.27 14.55 5.35
CA LYS A 142 -11.26 13.76 6.11
C LYS A 142 -10.64 13.05 7.33
N ALA A 143 -9.34 12.82 7.31
CA ALA A 143 -8.63 12.25 8.45
C ALA A 143 -8.76 13.10 9.73
N ALA A 144 -9.02 14.40 9.59
CA ALA A 144 -9.22 15.29 10.73
C ALA A 144 -10.51 14.99 11.54
N GLU A 145 -11.49 14.31 10.92
CA GLU A 145 -12.77 13.98 11.56
C GLU A 145 -12.65 12.84 12.56
N ASN A 146 -11.70 11.91 12.37
CA ASN A 146 -11.53 10.69 13.16
C ASN A 146 -10.05 10.40 13.47
N THR A 147 -9.41 11.32 14.20
CA THR A 147 -8.01 11.15 14.61
C THR A 147 -7.85 10.08 15.71
N GLY A 148 -6.71 9.38 15.70
CA GLY A 148 -6.43 8.29 16.64
C GLY A 148 -7.09 6.97 16.24
N ARG A 149 -7.53 6.18 17.21
CA ARG A 149 -8.12 4.85 16.95
C ARG A 149 -9.58 4.97 16.48
N PRO A 150 -10.04 4.07 15.55
CA PRO A 150 -9.34 2.89 15.03
C PRO A 150 -8.29 3.19 13.95
N GLY A 151 -8.18 4.41 13.43
CA GLY A 151 -7.34 4.77 12.29
C GLY A 151 -8.05 4.58 10.95
N PHE A 152 -7.29 4.60 9.87
CA PHE A 152 -7.76 4.54 8.49
C PHE A 152 -7.28 3.25 7.86
N GLU A 153 -8.20 2.30 7.71
CA GLU A 153 -7.91 0.98 7.17
C GLU A 153 -7.68 1.04 5.66
N ASN A 154 -6.83 0.15 5.21
CA ASN A 154 -6.56 -0.09 3.82
C ASN A 154 -6.38 -1.60 3.62
N ASP A 155 -7.36 -2.23 2.94
CA ASP A 155 -7.48 -3.66 2.77
C ASP A 155 -7.05 -4.10 1.38
N VAL A 156 -6.47 -5.28 1.26
CA VAL A 156 -6.19 -5.92 -0.04
C VAL A 156 -6.58 -7.39 -0.02
N ARG A 157 -7.07 -7.89 -1.14
CA ARG A 157 -7.11 -9.31 -1.46
C ARG A 157 -6.60 -9.54 -2.87
N LEU A 158 -6.10 -10.73 -3.09
CA LEU A 158 -5.65 -11.18 -4.40
C LEU A 158 -6.74 -12.01 -5.06
N GLU A 159 -7.01 -11.74 -6.33
CA GLU A 159 -7.76 -12.57 -7.25
C GLU A 159 -6.79 -13.28 -8.20
N PHE A 160 -7.01 -14.57 -8.44
CA PHE A 160 -6.12 -15.37 -9.28
C PHE A 160 -6.90 -16.45 -10.02
N SER A 161 -6.41 -16.87 -11.19
CA SER A 161 -6.97 -18.02 -11.92
C SER A 161 -6.87 -19.29 -11.09
N ASN A 162 -7.97 -20.05 -11.01
CA ASN A 162 -8.04 -21.31 -10.26
C ASN A 162 -8.58 -22.49 -11.07
N ASP A 163 -8.66 -22.36 -12.40
CA ASP A 163 -9.13 -23.39 -13.32
C ASP A 163 -8.20 -23.42 -14.55
N ALA A 164 -7.34 -24.43 -14.62
CA ALA A 164 -6.37 -24.60 -15.71
C ALA A 164 -7.02 -24.94 -17.06
N ASP A 165 -8.25 -25.47 -17.03
CA ASP A 165 -8.98 -25.85 -18.25
C ASP A 165 -9.74 -24.68 -18.88
N SER A 166 -9.66 -23.48 -18.28
CA SER A 166 -10.32 -22.26 -18.76
C SER A 166 -9.33 -21.31 -19.41
N GLU A 167 -9.70 -20.74 -20.56
CA GLU A 167 -8.92 -19.71 -21.24
C GLU A 167 -9.15 -18.33 -20.62
N GLY A 168 -8.15 -17.44 -20.73
CA GLY A 168 -8.19 -16.05 -20.25
C GLY A 168 -8.30 -15.92 -18.76
N GLU A 169 -9.24 -15.09 -18.28
CA GLU A 169 -9.52 -14.91 -16.86
C GLU A 169 -10.07 -16.19 -16.22
N GLY A 170 -10.93 -16.92 -16.98
CA GLY A 170 -11.53 -18.20 -16.58
C GLY A 170 -12.27 -18.12 -15.26
N LYS A 171 -12.23 -19.22 -14.48
CA LYS A 171 -12.68 -19.20 -13.08
C LYS A 171 -11.57 -18.68 -12.19
N THR A 172 -11.92 -17.80 -11.26
CA THR A 172 -10.99 -17.18 -10.32
C THR A 172 -11.30 -17.57 -8.88
N GLY A 173 -10.31 -17.45 -8.03
CA GLY A 173 -10.39 -17.56 -6.59
C GLY A 173 -9.83 -16.31 -5.92
N TYR A 174 -10.10 -16.16 -4.62
CA TYR A 174 -9.65 -15.00 -3.84
C TYR A 174 -8.90 -15.46 -2.59
N THR A 175 -7.88 -14.71 -2.22
CA THR A 175 -7.29 -14.81 -0.88
C THR A 175 -8.19 -14.15 0.17
N PRO A 176 -8.01 -14.43 1.47
CA PRO A 176 -8.51 -13.57 2.53
C PRO A 176 -8.00 -12.13 2.37
N TRP A 177 -8.71 -11.19 2.98
CA TRP A 177 -8.27 -9.79 3.09
C TRP A 177 -7.06 -9.66 4.02
N ASP A 178 -6.17 -8.76 3.68
CA ASP A 178 -5.02 -8.35 4.49
C ASP A 178 -5.06 -6.84 4.68
N THR A 179 -5.03 -6.38 5.94
CA THR A 179 -5.33 -5.00 6.35
C THR A 179 -4.09 -4.35 6.94
N VAL A 180 -3.86 -3.10 6.56
CA VAL A 180 -2.93 -2.19 7.25
C VAL A 180 -3.68 -0.94 7.67
N VAL A 181 -3.15 -0.22 8.67
CA VAL A 181 -3.84 0.93 9.25
C VAL A 181 -2.92 2.15 9.25
N CYS A 182 -3.42 3.25 8.71
CA CYS A 182 -2.80 4.56 8.80
C CYS A 182 -3.43 5.34 9.96
N PHE A 183 -2.61 6.01 10.76
CA PHE A 183 -3.07 6.86 11.85
C PHE A 183 -2.68 8.32 11.63
N THR A 184 -3.45 9.22 12.23
CA THR A 184 -3.05 10.59 12.48
C THR A 184 -3.53 11.00 13.86
N TYR A 185 -2.87 11.97 14.47
CA TYR A 185 -3.13 12.38 15.84
C TYR A 185 -3.48 13.85 15.90
N ARG A 186 -4.32 14.20 16.90
CA ARG A 186 -4.68 15.58 17.19
C ARG A 186 -3.86 16.10 18.37
N LEU A 187 -3.28 17.28 18.22
CA LEU A 187 -2.64 17.99 19.30
C LEU A 187 -3.68 18.88 20.02
N ASN A 188 -3.79 18.72 21.33
CA ASN A 188 -4.62 19.57 22.21
C ASN A 188 -3.73 20.24 23.26
N PRO A 189 -3.06 21.35 22.95
CA PRO A 189 -2.23 22.05 23.92
C PRO A 189 -3.10 22.73 24.99
N ILE A 190 -2.81 22.47 26.25
CA ILE A 190 -3.48 23.08 27.41
C ILE A 190 -2.45 23.82 28.24
N LYS A 191 -2.66 25.10 28.47
CA LYS A 191 -1.85 25.89 29.39
C LYS A 191 -2.45 25.82 30.78
N THR A 192 -1.64 25.42 31.77
CA THR A 192 -2.03 25.46 33.21
C THR A 192 -1.09 26.40 33.98
N ASN A 193 -1.54 26.85 35.14
CA ASN A 193 -0.67 27.49 36.11
C ASN A 193 0.06 26.43 36.99
N ASP A 194 0.84 26.89 37.96
CA ASP A 194 1.59 26.09 38.94
C ASP A 194 0.73 25.24 39.89
N HIS A 195 -0.60 25.39 39.86
CA HIS A 195 -1.58 24.61 40.61
C HIS A 195 -2.49 23.78 39.65
N ASP A 196 -2.02 23.45 38.47
CA ASP A 196 -2.74 22.68 37.44
C ASP A 196 -4.09 23.25 36.98
N LYS A 197 -4.36 24.52 37.29
CA LYS A 197 -5.56 25.21 36.84
C LYS A 197 -5.38 25.72 35.42
N VAL A 198 -6.32 25.33 34.54
CA VAL A 198 -6.35 25.76 33.11
C VAL A 198 -6.41 27.29 33.05
N LEU A 199 -5.57 27.85 32.16
CA LEU A 199 -5.51 29.29 31.86
C LEU A 199 -6.16 29.54 30.49
N ASP A 200 -7.28 30.24 30.52
CA ASP A 200 -7.99 30.64 29.31
C ASP A 200 -7.23 31.73 28.54
N GLY A 201 -7.40 31.76 27.21
CA GLY A 201 -6.83 32.78 26.33
C GLY A 201 -5.35 32.62 26.05
N ALA A 202 -4.71 31.50 26.42
CA ALA A 202 -3.35 31.20 26.05
C ALA A 202 -3.24 31.04 24.53
N LYS A 203 -2.19 31.65 23.92
CA LYS A 203 -1.88 31.48 22.50
C LYS A 203 -0.68 30.57 22.35
N PHE A 204 -0.74 29.66 21.40
CA PHE A 204 0.32 28.70 21.10
C PHE A 204 0.85 28.94 19.69
N ARG A 205 2.11 28.60 19.47
CA ARG A 205 2.70 28.41 18.15
C ARG A 205 3.34 27.03 18.12
N LEU A 206 3.19 26.35 17.00
CA LEU A 206 3.77 25.03 16.77
C LEU A 206 4.99 25.19 15.88
N TYR A 207 6.05 24.47 16.20
CA TYR A 207 7.27 24.42 15.41
C TYR A 207 7.67 22.99 15.16
N SER A 208 8.24 22.70 13.98
CA SER A 208 8.74 21.37 13.62
C SER A 208 10.16 21.10 14.16
N ASP A 209 10.78 22.09 14.77
CA ASP A 209 12.14 22.00 15.34
C ASP A 209 12.21 22.58 16.75
N ALA A 210 13.14 22.05 17.55
CA ALA A 210 13.34 22.46 18.94
C ALA A 210 13.85 23.92 19.08
N GLU A 211 14.48 24.46 18.04
CA GLU A 211 14.99 25.83 18.00
C GLU A 211 13.93 26.88 17.64
N CYS A 212 12.68 26.45 17.42
CA CYS A 212 11.54 27.32 17.05
C CYS A 212 11.81 28.18 15.80
N LYS A 213 12.46 27.63 14.80
CA LYS A 213 12.79 28.33 13.54
C LYS A 213 11.78 28.07 12.43
N ASN A 214 11.19 26.85 12.41
CA ASN A 214 10.27 26.41 11.37
C ASN A 214 8.85 26.33 11.94
N GLU A 215 8.09 27.43 11.84
CA GLU A 215 6.70 27.49 12.34
C GLU A 215 5.80 26.61 11.47
N VAL A 216 5.00 25.75 12.12
CA VAL A 216 4.00 24.90 11.46
C VAL A 216 2.66 25.59 11.52
N TYR A 217 2.09 25.89 10.36
CA TYR A 217 0.78 26.47 10.22
C TYR A 217 -0.27 25.40 10.12
N VAL A 218 -1.20 25.37 11.08
CA VAL A 218 -2.36 24.48 11.01
C VAL A 218 -3.50 25.19 10.30
N LYS A 219 -4.18 24.50 9.40
CA LYS A 219 -5.39 24.99 8.76
C LYS A 219 -6.49 25.04 9.81
N THR A 220 -6.98 26.23 10.14
CA THR A 220 -8.13 26.38 11.01
C THR A 220 -9.39 25.95 10.27
N GLY A 221 -10.04 24.86 10.72
CA GLY A 221 -11.36 24.47 10.27
C GLY A 221 -12.46 25.39 10.86
N GLN A 222 -13.71 25.16 10.48
CA GLN A 222 -14.86 25.90 11.04
C GLN A 222 -15.02 25.72 12.55
N ASP A 223 -14.36 24.74 13.14
CA ASP A 223 -14.38 24.42 14.58
C ASP A 223 -13.11 24.86 15.33
N GLY A 224 -12.34 25.78 14.77
CA GLY A 224 -11.21 26.42 15.47
C GLY A 224 -9.91 25.63 15.53
N TYR A 225 -9.66 24.77 14.56
CA TYR A 225 -8.39 24.08 14.35
C TYR A 225 -7.56 24.75 13.25
#